data_b58c0a33008d2fd7cd9af24471cf23f3
#
_entry.id   b58c0a33008d2fd7cd9af24471cf23f3
#
_cell.length_a   1.000
_cell.length_b   1.000
_cell.length_c   1.000
_cell.angle_alpha   90.00
_cell.angle_beta   90.00
_cell.angle_gamma   90.00
#
_symmetry.space_group_name_H-M   'P 1'
#
loop_
_entity.id
_entity.type
_entity.pdbx_description
1 polymer ?
#
loop_
_entity_poly.entity_id
_entity_poly.type
_entity_poly.pdbx_seq_one_letter_code
_entity_poly.pdbx_strand_id
1 'polypeptide(L)'
;MDDFTQKPADHLQYEHRSAEVDVSLADIVVFLWRYKALIAIWMLLGAVLAVFYVVTATPIFTAKAQVLIESRMPVTFREQVTENIATLDTPAVESQLAILLSENIAEKVVRKAGFVDARPEEETSFFRNPFAWVRSLLAASAPTDPAAVTQAEYTRLREAITYLWTGMEVARLGLSHVIEISYSSSDRDLAAKVANLIADSYIEDQLETRAETARQGSIWLEKRIDTLRQQMNEAGLRVKEFKAKRDYRFPASSGQAEARTTDAPAAGGVEEQPATSLEDLESRASTYRKIYESYLQAYTESVQAQSYPVTNTRIITRATRPNGRSSPRGTKVLVIAVALGGMFGIGIALLLHSFGRSRLARS
;
A
#
# COMPACT_ATOMS: atom_id res chain seq x y z
N MET A 1 -73.31 13.07 -74.38
CA MET A 1 -73.91 13.52 -73.15
C MET A 1 -73.12 12.86 -72.07
N ASP A 2 -72.38 13.56 -71.55
CA ASP A 2 -71.81 14.38 -70.58
C ASP A 2 -70.35 14.05 -70.27
N ASP A 3 -69.64 15.05 -70.58
CA ASP A 3 -68.24 15.26 -70.40
C ASP A 3 -68.01 15.68 -68.91
N PHE A 4 -67.14 14.97 -68.21
CA PHE A 4 -66.65 15.45 -66.92
C PHE A 4 -65.13 15.49 -66.99
N THR A 5 -64.63 16.67 -67.37
CA THR A 5 -63.27 17.13 -67.23
C THR A 5 -62.76 17.00 -65.84
N GLN A 6 -61.83 16.10 -65.61
CA GLN A 6 -61.08 15.96 -64.32
C GLN A 6 -59.81 16.79 -64.43
N LYS A 7 -59.81 17.86 -63.65
CA LYS A 7 -58.69 18.78 -63.42
C LYS A 7 -57.60 18.09 -62.60
N PRO A 8 -56.34 18.02 -63.03
CA PRO A 8 -55.28 17.46 -62.22
C PRO A 8 -54.91 18.43 -61.10
N ALA A 9 -54.91 17.90 -59.90
CA ALA A 9 -54.42 18.59 -58.72
C ALA A 9 -52.88 18.72 -58.74
N ASP A 10 -52.39 19.94 -58.77
CA ASP A 10 -51.01 20.31 -58.63
C ASP A 10 -50.54 19.91 -57.17
N HIS A 11 -49.78 18.81 -57.10
CA HIS A 11 -49.02 18.47 -55.93
C HIS A 11 -47.80 19.40 -55.88
N LEU A 12 -47.89 20.45 -55.07
CA LEU A 12 -46.75 21.22 -54.61
C LEU A 12 -45.82 20.28 -53.85
N GLN A 13 -44.86 19.68 -54.52
CA GLN A 13 -43.70 19.08 -53.94
C GLN A 13 -42.85 20.22 -53.30
N TYR A 14 -43.01 20.40 -52.02
CA TYR A 14 -41.99 21.08 -51.22
C TYR A 14 -40.75 20.19 -51.24
N GLU A 15 -39.86 20.41 -52.20
CA GLU A 15 -38.49 19.97 -52.12
C GLU A 15 -37.88 20.61 -50.87
N HIS A 16 -37.87 19.87 -49.77
CA HIS A 16 -36.92 20.09 -48.71
C HIS A 16 -35.52 19.89 -49.28
N ARG A 17 -35.01 20.92 -49.91
CA ARG A 17 -33.58 21.05 -50.23
C ARG A 17 -32.84 21.20 -48.89
N SER A 18 -32.58 20.08 -48.21
CA SER A 18 -31.54 20.00 -47.24
C SER A 18 -30.28 20.49 -47.94
N ALA A 19 -29.87 21.69 -47.65
CA ALA A 19 -28.55 22.17 -48.06
C ALA A 19 -27.54 21.32 -47.32
N GLU A 20 -27.20 20.14 -47.85
CA GLU A 20 -26.00 19.45 -47.55
C GLU A 20 -24.85 20.42 -47.85
N VAL A 21 -24.29 21.00 -46.79
CA VAL A 21 -23.09 21.78 -46.92
C VAL A 21 -21.97 20.77 -47.18
N ASP A 22 -21.80 20.44 -48.48
CA ASP A 22 -20.66 19.65 -48.93
C ASP A 22 -19.41 20.50 -48.71
N VAL A 23 -18.83 20.38 -47.49
CA VAL A 23 -17.56 21.00 -47.17
C VAL A 23 -16.48 20.20 -47.87
N SER A 24 -16.11 20.62 -49.08
CA SER A 24 -15.00 20.04 -49.83
C SER A 24 -13.69 20.17 -49.02
N LEU A 25 -12.88 19.10 -48.99
CA LEU A 25 -11.54 19.16 -48.43
C LEU A 25 -10.70 20.32 -49.02
N ALA A 26 -10.93 20.68 -50.27
CA ALA A 26 -10.31 21.83 -50.94
C ALA A 26 -10.68 23.14 -50.27
N ASP A 27 -11.93 23.32 -49.83
CA ASP A 27 -12.39 24.56 -49.16
C ASP A 27 -11.71 24.72 -47.79
N ILE A 28 -11.48 23.64 -47.11
CA ILE A 28 -10.75 23.65 -45.81
C ILE A 28 -9.28 24.08 -46.03
N VAL A 29 -8.62 23.54 -47.07
CA VAL A 29 -7.23 23.89 -47.37
C VAL A 29 -7.11 25.37 -47.77
N VAL A 30 -8.01 25.89 -48.64
CA VAL A 30 -8.05 27.29 -49.05
C VAL A 30 -8.30 28.20 -47.84
N PHE A 31 -9.21 27.81 -46.95
CA PHE A 31 -9.49 28.51 -45.69
C PHE A 31 -8.24 28.60 -44.82
N LEU A 32 -7.56 27.47 -44.58
CA LEU A 32 -6.32 27.43 -43.78
C LEU A 32 -5.22 28.32 -44.41
N TRP A 33 -5.07 28.27 -45.71
CA TRP A 33 -4.08 29.10 -46.41
C TRP A 33 -4.39 30.58 -46.30
N ARG A 34 -5.65 30.97 -46.36
CA ARG A 34 -6.08 32.38 -46.27
C ARG A 34 -5.83 32.95 -44.85
N TYR A 35 -6.04 32.13 -43.77
CA TYR A 35 -5.90 32.57 -42.39
C TYR A 35 -4.61 32.07 -41.74
N LYS A 36 -3.66 31.52 -42.52
CA LYS A 36 -2.39 30.98 -41.99
C LYS A 36 -1.62 31.94 -41.07
N ALA A 37 -1.57 33.22 -41.39
CA ALA A 37 -0.87 34.22 -40.59
C ALA A 37 -1.55 34.40 -39.22
N LEU A 38 -2.87 34.45 -39.19
CA LEU A 38 -3.63 34.59 -37.94
C LEU A 38 -3.47 33.34 -37.05
N ILE A 39 -3.57 32.14 -37.63
CA ILE A 39 -3.35 30.88 -36.91
C ILE A 39 -1.90 30.82 -36.38
N ALA A 40 -0.91 31.19 -37.20
CA ALA A 40 0.49 31.22 -36.80
C ALA A 40 0.77 32.20 -35.65
N ILE A 41 0.12 33.36 -35.63
CA ILE A 41 0.23 34.33 -34.53
C ILE A 41 -0.29 33.74 -33.22
N TRP A 42 -1.44 33.05 -33.23
CA TRP A 42 -1.99 32.43 -32.05
C TRP A 42 -1.17 31.23 -31.56
N MET A 43 -0.59 30.44 -32.48
CA MET A 43 0.35 29.35 -32.14
C MET A 43 1.63 29.95 -31.53
N LEU A 44 2.16 31.04 -32.09
CA LEU A 44 3.35 31.71 -31.53
C LEU A 44 3.05 32.28 -30.14
N LEU A 45 1.90 32.94 -29.96
CA LEU A 45 1.47 33.42 -28.64
C LEU A 45 1.36 32.30 -27.60
N GLY A 46 0.75 31.16 -27.99
CA GLY A 46 0.71 29.98 -27.15
C GLY A 46 2.09 29.43 -26.79
N ALA A 47 3.01 29.41 -27.75
CA ALA A 47 4.40 29.00 -27.51
C ALA A 47 5.13 29.93 -26.55
N VAL A 48 4.98 31.24 -26.71
CA VAL A 48 5.59 32.26 -25.82
C VAL A 48 5.05 32.10 -24.38
N LEU A 49 3.74 31.94 -24.22
CA LEU A 49 3.11 31.71 -22.92
C LEU A 49 3.58 30.39 -22.27
N ALA A 50 3.76 29.35 -23.07
CA ALA A 50 4.28 28.05 -22.59
C ALA A 50 5.73 28.19 -22.09
N VAL A 51 6.59 28.86 -22.84
CA VAL A 51 7.99 29.12 -22.43
C VAL A 51 8.01 29.94 -21.14
N PHE A 52 7.22 31.00 -21.09
CA PHE A 52 7.11 31.85 -19.88
C PHE A 52 6.67 31.02 -18.66
N TYR A 53 5.65 30.13 -18.81
CA TYR A 53 5.20 29.26 -17.76
C TYR A 53 6.30 28.26 -17.31
N VAL A 54 7.00 27.62 -18.26
CA VAL A 54 8.07 26.64 -17.94
C VAL A 54 9.27 27.28 -17.24
N VAL A 55 9.56 28.53 -17.52
CA VAL A 55 10.66 29.30 -16.89
C VAL A 55 10.28 29.76 -15.48
N THR A 56 9.02 30.18 -15.29
CA THR A 56 8.53 30.70 -14.00
C THR A 56 8.05 29.60 -13.03
N ALA A 57 7.66 28.43 -13.52
CA ALA A 57 7.20 27.33 -12.68
C ALA A 57 8.34 26.73 -11.84
N THR A 58 8.09 26.49 -10.56
CA THR A 58 9.05 25.85 -9.65
C THR A 58 9.40 24.45 -10.16
N PRO A 59 10.69 24.13 -10.32
CA PRO A 59 11.11 22.81 -10.79
C PRO A 59 10.87 21.77 -9.69
N ILE A 60 10.22 20.64 -10.02
CA ILE A 60 10.02 19.51 -9.14
C ILE A 60 10.96 18.37 -9.56
N PHE A 61 11.63 17.78 -8.59
CA PHE A 61 12.55 16.67 -8.76
C PHE A 61 12.00 15.45 -8.07
N THR A 62 11.95 14.30 -8.75
CA THR A 62 11.46 13.03 -8.20
C THR A 62 12.61 12.05 -8.08
N ALA A 63 12.85 11.57 -6.89
CA ALA A 63 13.80 10.49 -6.60
C ALA A 63 13.05 9.20 -6.33
N LYS A 64 13.64 8.06 -6.69
CA LYS A 64 13.01 6.74 -6.62
C LYS A 64 13.90 5.76 -5.88
N ALA A 65 13.33 5.07 -4.88
CA ALA A 65 13.92 3.90 -4.23
C ALA A 65 13.10 2.65 -4.56
N GLN A 66 13.75 1.48 -4.57
CA GLN A 66 13.09 0.22 -4.86
C GLN A 66 13.34 -0.78 -3.74
N VAL A 67 12.28 -1.40 -3.28
CA VAL A 67 12.27 -2.38 -2.20
C VAL A 67 11.69 -3.70 -2.72
N LEU A 68 12.44 -4.79 -2.54
CA LEU A 68 11.98 -6.15 -2.86
C LEU A 68 11.38 -6.79 -1.62
N ILE A 69 10.21 -7.37 -1.77
CA ILE A 69 9.55 -8.20 -0.76
C ILE A 69 9.75 -9.66 -1.17
N GLU A 70 10.55 -10.41 -0.40
CA GLU A 70 10.73 -11.85 -0.63
C GLU A 70 9.57 -12.61 0.02
N SER A 71 8.73 -13.24 -0.80
CA SER A 71 7.69 -14.15 -0.31
C SER A 71 8.35 -15.48 0.10
N ARG A 72 8.67 -15.64 1.40
CA ARG A 72 9.10 -16.93 1.95
C ARG A 72 7.87 -17.71 2.40
N MET A 73 7.41 -18.64 1.58
CA MET A 73 6.48 -19.66 2.07
C MET A 73 7.24 -20.61 3.02
N PRO A 74 6.67 -20.92 4.20
CA PRO A 74 7.20 -21.99 5.06
C PRO A 74 7.35 -23.27 4.25
N VAL A 75 8.48 -23.93 4.39
CA VAL A 75 8.86 -25.15 3.64
C VAL A 75 7.85 -26.29 3.78
N THR A 76 7.05 -26.29 4.86
CA THR A 76 6.03 -27.28 5.17
C THR A 76 4.82 -27.28 4.22
N PHE A 77 4.59 -26.22 3.45
CA PHE A 77 3.46 -26.12 2.50
C PHE A 77 3.87 -26.31 1.03
N ARG A 78 5.14 -26.59 0.75
CA ARG A 78 5.68 -26.58 -0.62
C ARG A 78 5.22 -27.75 -1.49
N GLU A 79 4.73 -28.82 -0.89
CA GLU A 79 4.43 -30.08 -1.61
C GLU A 79 3.00 -30.19 -2.17
N GLN A 80 2.07 -29.32 -1.79
CA GLN A 80 0.65 -29.47 -2.17
C GLN A 80 0.03 -28.36 -3.02
N VAL A 81 0.73 -27.28 -3.35
CA VAL A 81 0.12 -26.13 -4.08
C VAL A 81 1.01 -25.62 -5.20
N THR A 82 1.14 -26.43 -6.28
CA THR A 82 1.94 -26.01 -7.44
C THR A 82 1.14 -25.21 -8.48
N GLU A 83 -0.16 -25.12 -8.39
CA GLU A 83 -1.00 -24.61 -9.49
C GLU A 83 -1.65 -23.23 -9.28
N ASN A 84 -1.55 -22.59 -8.09
CA ASN A 84 -2.22 -21.30 -7.81
C ASN A 84 -1.34 -20.22 -7.19
N ILE A 85 -0.02 -20.31 -7.36
CA ILE A 85 0.94 -19.45 -6.64
C ILE A 85 0.88 -17.98 -7.10
N ALA A 86 0.57 -17.72 -8.36
CA ALA A 86 0.60 -16.36 -8.92
C ALA A 86 -0.55 -15.45 -8.44
N THR A 87 -1.68 -16.01 -8.01
CA THR A 87 -2.87 -15.25 -7.59
C THR A 87 -2.90 -14.96 -6.08
N LEU A 88 -2.17 -15.74 -5.26
CA LEU A 88 -2.13 -15.58 -3.80
C LEU A 88 -1.17 -14.47 -3.35
N ASP A 89 -0.18 -14.12 -4.16
CA ASP A 89 0.84 -13.13 -3.79
C ASP A 89 0.41 -11.65 -3.99
N THR A 90 -0.58 -11.40 -4.85
CA THR A 90 -1.06 -10.04 -5.12
C THR A 90 -1.63 -9.35 -3.88
N PRO A 91 -2.54 -9.96 -3.08
CA PRO A 91 -3.06 -9.36 -1.85
C PRO A 91 -1.98 -9.11 -0.80
N ALA A 92 -0.94 -9.96 -0.76
CA ALA A 92 0.16 -9.79 0.18
C ALA A 92 0.98 -8.54 -0.12
N VAL A 93 1.30 -8.27 -1.39
CA VAL A 93 2.02 -7.05 -1.81
C VAL A 93 1.17 -5.81 -1.60
N GLU A 94 -0.14 -5.86 -1.88
CA GLU A 94 -1.06 -4.75 -1.63
C GLU A 94 -1.15 -4.42 -0.13
N SER A 95 -1.16 -5.45 0.74
CA SER A 95 -1.12 -5.24 2.19
C SER A 95 0.17 -4.54 2.64
N GLN A 96 1.31 -4.90 2.04
CA GLN A 96 2.59 -4.23 2.34
C GLN A 96 2.61 -2.78 1.82
N LEU A 97 1.96 -2.52 0.68
CA LEU A 97 1.77 -1.16 0.18
C LEU A 97 0.95 -0.30 1.17
N ALA A 98 -0.13 -0.86 1.72
CA ALA A 98 -0.95 -0.18 2.73
C ALA A 98 -0.16 0.11 4.02
N ILE A 99 0.69 -0.82 4.48
CA ILE A 99 1.58 -0.61 5.63
C ILE A 99 2.56 0.54 5.35
N LEU A 100 3.13 0.59 4.16
CA LEU A 100 4.08 1.62 3.75
C LEU A 100 3.46 3.02 3.69
N LEU A 101 2.16 3.09 3.39
CA LEU A 101 1.35 4.32 3.40
C LEU A 101 0.76 4.65 4.78
N SER A 102 1.04 3.85 5.81
CA SER A 102 0.49 4.04 7.15
C SER A 102 1.01 5.31 7.82
N GLU A 103 0.19 5.87 8.70
CA GLU A 103 0.54 7.04 9.51
C GLU A 103 1.76 6.76 10.42
N ASN A 104 1.92 5.52 10.90
CA ASN A 104 3.05 5.12 11.72
C ASN A 104 4.40 5.30 11.00
N ILE A 105 4.50 4.83 9.76
CA ILE A 105 5.72 5.03 8.95
C ILE A 105 5.90 6.50 8.60
N ALA A 106 4.83 7.20 8.24
CA ALA A 106 4.89 8.63 7.93
C ALA A 106 5.40 9.44 9.13
N GLU A 107 4.95 9.14 10.35
CA GLU A 107 5.42 9.80 11.56
C GLU A 107 6.93 9.53 11.79
N LYS A 108 7.38 8.27 11.68
CA LYS A 108 8.81 7.93 11.79
C LYS A 108 9.67 8.70 10.80
N VAL A 109 9.21 8.80 9.54
CA VAL A 109 9.90 9.54 8.48
C VAL A 109 9.93 11.03 8.76
N VAL A 110 8.81 11.63 9.13
CA VAL A 110 8.67 13.07 9.42
C VAL A 110 9.59 13.48 10.58
N ARG A 111 9.65 12.68 11.64
CA ARG A 111 10.57 12.91 12.79
C ARG A 111 12.04 12.79 12.36
N LYS A 112 12.41 11.77 11.60
CA LYS A 112 13.80 11.56 11.13
C LYS A 112 14.23 12.56 10.07
N ALA A 113 13.30 13.02 9.22
CA ALA A 113 13.58 14.05 8.23
C ALA A 113 13.70 15.46 8.83
N GLY A 114 13.20 15.66 10.06
CA GLY A 114 13.18 16.96 10.72
C GLY A 114 12.07 17.88 10.23
N PHE A 115 11.03 17.36 9.59
CA PHE A 115 9.93 18.19 9.06
C PHE A 115 9.08 18.84 10.15
N VAL A 116 9.13 18.32 11.38
CA VAL A 116 8.42 18.93 12.52
C VAL A 116 9.05 20.28 12.91
N ASP A 117 10.39 20.37 12.82
CA ASP A 117 11.17 21.55 13.22
C ASP A 117 11.43 22.49 12.03
N ALA A 118 11.56 21.93 10.84
CA ALA A 118 11.60 22.71 9.62
C ALA A 118 10.20 23.28 9.41
N ARG A 119 10.03 24.57 9.69
CA ARG A 119 8.92 25.29 9.02
C ARG A 119 9.06 24.94 7.55
N PRO A 120 8.04 24.38 6.87
CA PRO A 120 8.04 24.37 5.42
C PRO A 120 8.33 25.85 5.08
N GLU A 121 9.50 26.12 4.47
CA GLU A 121 9.71 27.43 3.92
C GLU A 121 8.44 27.66 3.14
N GLU A 122 7.64 28.60 3.62
CA GLU A 122 6.54 29.13 2.85
C GLU A 122 7.24 29.60 1.59
N GLU A 123 7.33 28.71 0.57
CA GLU A 123 7.50 29.17 -0.78
C GLU A 123 6.35 30.13 -0.94
N THR A 124 6.69 31.37 -0.67
CA THR A 124 5.83 32.55 -0.77
C THR A 124 5.28 32.54 -2.18
N SER A 125 4.28 31.71 -2.43
CA SER A 125 3.39 31.96 -3.55
C SER A 125 2.61 33.21 -3.18
N PHE A 126 3.28 34.33 -3.36
CA PHE A 126 2.75 35.70 -3.24
C PHE A 126 1.37 35.86 -3.93
N PHE A 127 1.09 34.99 -4.91
CA PHE A 127 -0.17 34.95 -5.63
C PHE A 127 -1.28 34.14 -4.95
N ARG A 128 -0.99 33.34 -3.92
CA ARG A 128 -2.01 32.42 -3.34
C ARG A 128 -2.69 32.93 -2.08
N ASN A 129 -2.05 33.83 -1.32
CA ASN A 129 -2.66 34.48 -0.15
C ASN A 129 -2.08 35.88 0.08
N PRO A 130 -2.62 36.94 -0.55
CA PRO A 130 -2.15 38.29 -0.34
C PRO A 130 -2.38 38.82 1.09
N PHE A 131 -3.12 38.08 1.93
CA PHE A 131 -3.39 38.45 3.33
C PHE A 131 -2.63 37.58 4.36
N ALA A 132 -1.70 36.72 3.94
CA ALA A 132 -0.93 35.86 4.89
C ALA A 132 -0.10 36.72 5.87
N TRP A 133 0.42 37.85 5.45
CA TRP A 133 1.18 38.79 6.29
C TRP A 133 0.33 39.43 7.41
N VAL A 134 -0.98 39.66 7.16
CA VAL A 134 -1.90 40.20 8.18
C VAL A 134 -2.15 39.12 9.25
N ARG A 135 -2.25 37.84 8.84
CA ARG A 135 -2.45 36.75 9.75
C ARG A 135 -1.21 36.47 10.63
N SER A 136 0.00 36.64 10.10
CA SER A 136 1.24 36.50 10.89
C SER A 136 1.41 37.59 11.94
N LEU A 137 0.91 38.80 11.68
CA LEU A 137 0.88 39.90 12.66
C LEU A 137 -0.10 39.65 13.81
N LEU A 138 -1.23 38.95 13.55
CA LEU A 138 -2.23 38.61 14.55
C LEU A 138 -1.91 37.34 15.35
N ALA A 139 -1.01 36.48 14.83
CA ALA A 139 -0.62 35.19 15.44
C ALA A 139 0.55 35.29 16.44
N ALA A 140 1.01 36.48 16.80
CA ALA A 140 2.19 36.74 17.65
C ALA A 140 1.99 36.43 19.15
N SER A 141 0.92 35.75 19.55
CA SER A 141 0.71 35.32 20.94
C SER A 141 0.96 33.80 21.03
N ALA A 142 2.18 33.41 21.42
CA ALA A 142 2.49 32.02 21.76
C ALA A 142 1.57 31.57 22.92
N PRO A 143 0.85 30.46 22.79
CA PRO A 143 0.03 29.93 23.88
C PRO A 143 0.92 29.47 25.03
N THR A 144 0.66 29.99 26.24
CA THR A 144 1.39 29.67 27.48
C THR A 144 0.77 28.46 28.20
N ASP A 145 -0.30 27.89 27.68
CA ASP A 145 -1.01 26.76 28.26
C ASP A 145 -0.36 25.44 27.79
N PRO A 146 0.06 24.52 28.70
CA PRO A 146 0.65 23.22 28.36
C PRO A 146 -0.24 22.37 27.44
N ALA A 147 -1.57 22.42 27.61
CA ALA A 147 -2.52 21.73 26.76
C ALA A 147 -2.54 22.29 25.32
N ALA A 148 -2.39 23.60 25.18
CA ALA A 148 -2.30 24.27 23.89
C ALA A 148 -0.98 23.96 23.17
N VAL A 149 0.11 23.76 23.91
CA VAL A 149 1.43 23.36 23.35
C VAL A 149 1.34 21.96 22.77
N THR A 150 0.77 20.99 23.52
CA THR A 150 0.60 19.60 23.05
C THR A 150 -0.31 19.55 21.82
N GLN A 151 -1.39 20.33 21.81
CA GLN A 151 -2.29 20.42 20.65
C GLN A 151 -1.59 21.06 19.43
N ALA A 152 -0.73 22.05 19.65
CA ALA A 152 0.04 22.67 18.57
C ALA A 152 1.08 21.71 17.97
N GLU A 153 1.76 20.92 18.81
CA GLU A 153 2.69 19.87 18.34
C GLU A 153 1.97 18.80 17.53
N TYR A 154 0.83 18.30 17.99
CA TYR A 154 0.01 17.35 17.25
C TYR A 154 -0.43 17.90 15.89
N THR A 155 -0.86 19.15 15.84
CA THR A 155 -1.26 19.80 14.61
C THR A 155 -0.09 19.93 13.63
N ARG A 156 1.10 20.35 14.12
CA ARG A 156 2.32 20.42 13.31
C ARG A 156 2.73 19.08 12.74
N LEU A 157 2.69 18.03 13.58
CA LEU A 157 3.00 16.67 13.14
C LEU A 157 2.05 16.23 12.01
N ARG A 158 0.77 16.49 12.16
CA ARG A 158 -0.24 16.12 11.18
C ARG A 158 -0.11 16.91 9.87
N GLU A 159 0.22 18.19 9.95
CA GLU A 159 0.56 19.01 8.78
C GLU A 159 1.80 18.49 8.06
N ALA A 160 2.85 18.10 8.80
CA ALA A 160 4.08 17.55 8.26
C ALA A 160 3.84 16.17 7.60
N ILE A 161 3.00 15.31 8.18
CA ILE A 161 2.59 14.04 7.57
C ILE A 161 1.81 14.28 6.27
N THR A 162 0.88 15.23 6.28
CA THR A 162 0.12 15.58 5.07
C THR A 162 1.04 16.12 3.96
N TYR A 163 2.02 16.93 4.33
CA TYR A 163 3.04 17.41 3.40
C TYR A 163 3.87 16.26 2.81
N LEU A 164 4.30 15.31 3.64
CA LEU A 164 5.01 14.11 3.20
C LEU A 164 4.19 13.33 2.15
N TRP A 165 2.91 13.07 2.45
CA TRP A 165 2.04 12.32 1.53
C TRP A 165 1.79 13.04 0.20
N THR A 166 1.78 14.37 0.19
CA THR A 166 1.62 15.15 -1.06
C THR A 166 2.76 14.93 -2.04
N GLY A 167 3.97 14.73 -1.53
CA GLY A 167 5.15 14.47 -2.36
C GLY A 167 5.46 12.98 -2.60
N MET A 168 4.81 12.08 -1.85
CA MET A 168 5.08 10.65 -1.84
C MET A 168 4.16 9.90 -2.79
N GLU A 169 4.73 9.03 -3.60
CA GLU A 169 4.00 8.09 -4.44
C GLU A 169 4.62 6.69 -4.27
N VAL A 170 3.80 5.72 -3.95
CA VAL A 170 4.21 4.33 -3.78
C VAL A 170 3.43 3.45 -4.72
N ALA A 171 4.14 2.68 -5.54
CA ALA A 171 3.52 1.82 -6.53
C ALA A 171 4.25 0.48 -6.65
N ARG A 172 3.51 -0.57 -6.99
CA ARG A 172 4.08 -1.86 -7.38
C ARG A 172 4.67 -1.77 -8.78
N LEU A 173 5.87 -2.27 -8.98
CA LEU A 173 6.52 -2.30 -10.29
C LEU A 173 6.01 -3.49 -11.12
N GLY A 174 4.97 -3.26 -11.93
CA GLY A 174 4.32 -4.31 -12.73
C GLY A 174 3.72 -5.42 -11.88
N LEU A 175 3.94 -6.68 -12.26
CA LEU A 175 3.50 -7.88 -11.51
C LEU A 175 4.59 -8.43 -10.57
N SER A 176 5.69 -7.70 -10.38
CA SER A 176 6.80 -8.14 -9.54
C SER A 176 6.51 -7.92 -8.04
N HIS A 177 7.34 -8.47 -7.16
CA HIS A 177 7.34 -8.22 -5.73
C HIS A 177 8.16 -6.98 -5.34
N VAL A 178 8.38 -6.08 -6.31
CA VAL A 178 9.13 -4.84 -6.10
C VAL A 178 8.16 -3.69 -5.92
N ILE A 179 8.35 -2.94 -4.84
CA ILE A 179 7.66 -1.68 -4.57
C ILE A 179 8.62 -0.55 -4.92
N GLU A 180 8.17 0.37 -5.75
CA GLU A 180 8.84 1.62 -6.06
C GLU A 180 8.30 2.71 -5.16
N ILE A 181 9.18 3.36 -4.41
CA ILE A 181 8.91 4.50 -3.54
C ILE A 181 9.45 5.73 -4.23
N SER A 182 8.59 6.65 -4.61
CA SER A 182 8.94 7.91 -5.25
C SER A 182 8.66 9.06 -4.31
N TYR A 183 9.58 10.01 -4.22
CA TYR A 183 9.35 11.26 -3.50
C TYR A 183 9.70 12.46 -4.38
N SER A 184 8.80 13.43 -4.42
CA SER A 184 8.90 14.64 -5.25
C SER A 184 9.08 15.88 -4.37
N SER A 185 10.12 16.67 -4.64
CA SER A 185 10.44 17.90 -3.92
C SER A 185 11.03 18.95 -4.86
N SER A 186 11.01 20.21 -4.45
CA SER A 186 11.76 21.31 -5.11
C SER A 186 13.27 21.18 -4.92
N ASP A 187 13.71 20.53 -3.84
CA ASP A 187 15.11 20.21 -3.57
C ASP A 187 15.45 18.78 -4.00
N ARG A 188 16.53 18.65 -4.80
CA ARG A 188 17.03 17.37 -5.33
C ARG A 188 17.56 16.45 -4.23
N ASP A 189 18.26 17.03 -3.26
CA ASP A 189 18.91 16.27 -2.19
C ASP A 189 17.85 15.80 -1.19
N LEU A 190 16.87 16.64 -0.89
CA LEU A 190 15.74 16.31 -0.05
C LEU A 190 14.88 15.20 -0.67
N ALA A 191 14.64 15.24 -2.00
CA ALA A 191 13.90 14.20 -2.70
C ALA A 191 14.55 12.81 -2.52
N ALA A 192 15.87 12.71 -2.73
CA ALA A 192 16.59 11.46 -2.57
C ALA A 192 16.68 11.01 -1.10
N LYS A 193 16.92 11.94 -0.18
CA LYS A 193 17.00 11.67 1.26
C LYS A 193 15.68 11.12 1.80
N VAL A 194 14.56 11.75 1.47
CA VAL A 194 13.24 11.33 1.96
C VAL A 194 12.81 10.00 1.36
N ALA A 195 13.02 9.77 0.06
CA ALA A 195 12.73 8.47 -0.55
C ALA A 195 13.51 7.32 0.12
N ASN A 196 14.79 7.53 0.45
CA ASN A 196 15.59 6.55 1.20
C ASN A 196 15.11 6.40 2.65
N LEU A 197 14.75 7.51 3.34
CA LEU A 197 14.24 7.47 4.70
C LEU A 197 12.93 6.67 4.79
N ILE A 198 12.04 6.78 3.81
CA ILE A 198 10.80 6.00 3.76
C ILE A 198 11.15 4.51 3.66
N ALA A 199 12.07 4.12 2.75
CA ALA A 199 12.49 2.75 2.58
C ALA A 199 13.17 2.19 3.86
N ASP A 200 14.08 2.96 4.47
CA ASP A 200 14.78 2.57 5.69
C ASP A 200 13.81 2.47 6.89
N SER A 201 12.87 3.43 7.05
CA SER A 201 11.86 3.39 8.12
C SER A 201 10.88 2.23 7.97
N TYR A 202 10.54 1.86 6.75
CA TYR A 202 9.72 0.68 6.49
C TYR A 202 10.44 -0.62 6.91
N ILE A 203 11.72 -0.78 6.57
CA ILE A 203 12.49 -1.97 6.99
C ILE A 203 12.62 -2.02 8.51
N GLU A 204 12.90 -0.89 9.14
CA GLU A 204 12.98 -0.79 10.59
C GLU A 204 11.66 -1.15 11.28
N ASP A 205 10.54 -0.67 10.77
CA ASP A 205 9.19 -1.03 11.26
C ASP A 205 8.91 -2.53 11.12
N GLN A 206 9.29 -3.14 10.01
CA GLN A 206 9.18 -4.58 9.80
C GLN A 206 10.04 -5.38 10.80
N LEU A 207 11.26 -4.93 11.09
CA LEU A 207 12.14 -5.57 12.07
C LEU A 207 11.59 -5.43 13.49
N GLU A 208 11.13 -4.23 13.87
CA GLU A 208 10.52 -3.95 15.17
C GLU A 208 9.26 -4.79 15.41
N THR A 209 8.36 -4.84 14.42
CA THR A 209 7.13 -5.64 14.48
C THR A 209 7.44 -7.13 14.67
N ARG A 210 8.45 -7.65 13.98
CA ARG A 210 8.88 -9.06 14.13
C ARG A 210 9.50 -9.34 15.48
N ALA A 211 10.36 -8.45 15.97
CA ALA A 211 10.95 -8.56 17.28
C ALA A 211 9.88 -8.56 18.38
N GLU A 212 8.90 -7.65 18.30
CA GLU A 212 7.79 -7.59 19.25
C GLU A 212 6.88 -8.84 19.18
N THR A 213 6.59 -9.33 17.98
CA THR A 213 5.82 -10.58 17.81
C THR A 213 6.57 -11.77 18.42
N ALA A 214 7.88 -11.86 18.21
CA ALA A 214 8.71 -12.91 18.80
C ALA A 214 8.76 -12.79 20.32
N ARG A 215 8.84 -11.56 20.86
CA ARG A 215 8.80 -11.28 22.31
C ARG A 215 7.48 -11.73 22.94
N GLN A 216 6.35 -11.38 22.32
CA GLN A 216 5.03 -11.81 22.81
C GLN A 216 4.88 -13.34 22.72
N GLY A 217 5.37 -13.92 21.64
CA GLY A 217 5.43 -15.39 21.47
C GLY A 217 6.26 -16.07 22.56
N SER A 218 7.43 -15.52 22.89
CA SER A 218 8.30 -16.11 23.95
C SER A 218 7.64 -16.06 25.33
N ILE A 219 6.98 -14.96 25.70
CA ILE A 219 6.25 -14.83 26.97
C ILE A 219 5.10 -15.87 27.04
N TRP A 220 4.38 -16.08 25.97
CA TRP A 220 3.33 -17.09 25.92
C TRP A 220 3.89 -18.51 26.03
N LEU A 221 4.99 -18.81 25.31
CA LEU A 221 5.68 -20.09 25.35
C LEU A 221 6.22 -20.38 26.75
N GLU A 222 6.83 -19.43 27.44
CA GLU A 222 7.32 -19.55 28.80
C GLU A 222 6.22 -20.02 29.76
N LYS A 223 5.06 -19.34 29.76
CA LYS A 223 3.92 -19.75 30.58
C LYS A 223 3.41 -21.15 30.22
N ARG A 224 3.44 -21.52 28.96
CA ARG A 224 3.00 -22.85 28.51
C ARG A 224 3.98 -23.94 28.91
N ILE A 225 5.28 -23.66 28.86
CA ILE A 225 6.36 -24.55 29.31
C ILE A 225 6.21 -24.87 30.79
N ASP A 226 5.93 -23.86 31.63
CA ASP A 226 5.71 -24.08 33.07
C ASP A 226 4.52 -25.01 33.32
N THR A 227 3.42 -24.81 32.63
CA THR A 227 2.25 -25.69 32.71
C THR A 227 2.57 -27.11 32.28
N LEU A 228 3.26 -27.27 31.14
CA LEU A 228 3.66 -28.59 30.63
C LEU A 228 4.65 -29.31 31.53
N ARG A 229 5.57 -28.56 32.18
CA ARG A 229 6.50 -29.07 33.18
C ARG A 229 5.75 -29.68 34.37
N GLN A 230 4.72 -29.00 34.87
CA GLN A 230 3.87 -29.53 35.94
C GLN A 230 3.14 -30.82 35.49
N GLN A 231 2.51 -30.79 34.31
CA GLN A 231 1.81 -31.98 33.76
C GLN A 231 2.74 -33.16 33.52
N MET A 232 3.96 -32.88 33.02
CA MET A 232 4.99 -33.93 32.85
C MET A 232 5.41 -34.55 34.19
N ASN A 233 5.62 -33.71 35.21
CA ASN A 233 5.98 -34.17 36.56
C ASN A 233 4.86 -35.00 37.20
N GLU A 234 3.60 -34.54 37.09
CA GLU A 234 2.44 -35.26 37.58
C GLU A 234 2.28 -36.63 36.90
N ALA A 235 2.38 -36.65 35.55
CA ALA A 235 2.33 -37.88 34.78
C ALA A 235 3.45 -38.85 35.19
N GLY A 236 4.68 -38.33 35.40
CA GLY A 236 5.81 -39.11 35.88
C GLY A 236 5.62 -39.65 37.30
N LEU A 237 5.02 -38.88 38.19
CA LEU A 237 4.67 -39.34 39.55
C LEU A 237 3.62 -40.45 39.52
N ARG A 238 2.58 -40.32 38.70
CA ARG A 238 1.54 -41.38 38.55
C ARG A 238 2.14 -42.69 38.05
N VAL A 239 3.09 -42.65 37.11
CA VAL A 239 3.81 -43.88 36.66
C VAL A 239 4.60 -44.49 37.79
N LYS A 240 5.35 -43.67 38.58
CA LYS A 240 6.12 -44.17 39.73
C LYS A 240 5.23 -44.77 40.83
N GLU A 241 4.12 -44.11 41.13
CA GLU A 241 3.17 -44.56 42.12
C GLU A 241 2.50 -45.89 41.71
N PHE A 242 2.12 -46.03 40.43
CA PHE A 242 1.58 -47.25 39.90
C PHE A 242 2.58 -48.43 39.97
N LYS A 243 3.85 -48.19 39.63
CA LYS A 243 4.93 -49.17 39.75
C LYS A 243 5.14 -49.60 41.21
N ALA A 244 5.21 -48.64 42.13
CA ALA A 244 5.39 -48.95 43.57
C ALA A 244 4.20 -49.76 44.15
N LYS A 245 2.95 -49.42 43.79
CA LYS A 245 1.78 -50.21 44.22
C LYS A 245 1.78 -51.63 43.64
N ARG A 246 2.32 -51.85 42.48
CA ARG A 246 2.43 -53.17 41.86
C ARG A 246 3.52 -54.01 42.50
N ASP A 247 4.70 -53.41 42.78
CA ASP A 247 5.78 -54.10 43.49
C ASP A 247 5.40 -54.49 44.91
N TYR A 248 4.53 -53.74 45.58
CA TYR A 248 4.02 -54.06 46.92
C TYR A 248 2.97 -55.17 46.91
N ARG A 249 2.27 -55.37 45.76
CA ARG A 249 1.23 -56.38 45.61
C ARG A 249 1.77 -57.79 45.25
N PHE A 250 3.02 -57.89 44.83
CA PHE A 250 3.76 -59.10 44.58
C PHE A 250 5.06 -59.07 45.41
N PRO A 251 4.98 -59.27 46.77
CA PRO A 251 6.18 -59.66 47.47
C PRO A 251 6.64 -60.98 46.88
N ALA A 252 7.95 -61.05 46.61
CA ALA A 252 8.58 -62.25 46.05
C ALA A 252 8.31 -63.48 46.92
N SER A 253 7.21 -64.19 46.65
CA SER A 253 6.96 -65.54 47.10
C SER A 253 7.42 -66.51 46.02
N SER A 254 8.74 -66.61 45.93
CA SER A 254 9.31 -67.87 45.37
C SER A 254 8.98 -69.00 46.32
N GLY A 255 8.14 -69.95 45.87
CA GLY A 255 8.02 -71.19 46.53
C GLY A 255 6.60 -71.73 46.62
N GLN A 256 6.34 -72.71 45.76
CA GLN A 256 5.30 -73.76 45.94
C GLN A 256 3.85 -73.30 45.87
N ALA A 257 3.22 -73.60 44.76
CA ALA A 257 1.78 -73.74 44.66
C ALA A 257 1.44 -74.99 43.93
N GLU A 258 1.14 -76.03 44.72
CA GLU A 258 0.32 -77.11 44.26
C GLU A 258 -1.15 -76.71 44.12
N ALA A 259 -1.75 -77.31 43.16
CA ALA A 259 -3.12 -77.22 42.73
C ALA A 259 -4.13 -77.37 43.85
N ARG A 260 -5.18 -76.56 43.88
CA ARG A 260 -6.52 -76.95 44.35
C ARG A 260 -7.59 -76.23 43.50
N THR A 261 -8.16 -77.02 42.64
CA THR A 261 -9.53 -76.88 42.12
C THR A 261 -10.53 -76.89 43.28
N THR A 262 -11.46 -75.96 43.31
CA THR A 262 -12.89 -76.18 43.61
C THR A 262 -13.73 -74.92 43.48
N ASP A 263 -14.73 -75.06 42.69
CA ASP A 263 -16.04 -74.45 42.51
C ASP A 263 -16.56 -73.32 43.37
N ALA A 264 -17.18 -72.34 42.63
CA ALA A 264 -18.45 -71.62 42.84
C ALA A 264 -18.48 -70.37 43.80
N PRO A 265 -19.48 -69.47 43.68
CA PRO A 265 -20.16 -68.91 42.54
C PRO A 265 -20.12 -67.34 42.54
N ALA A 266 -20.60 -66.74 41.47
CA ALA A 266 -20.81 -65.38 41.23
C ALA A 266 -21.63 -64.66 42.29
N ALA A 267 -21.18 -63.44 42.70
CA ALA A 267 -22.03 -62.32 43.06
C ALA A 267 -21.16 -61.05 43.28
N GLY A 268 -21.54 -59.95 42.66
CA GLY A 268 -21.07 -58.62 43.04
C GLY A 268 -20.41 -57.89 41.87
N GLY A 269 -21.23 -57.14 41.09
CA GLY A 269 -20.75 -56.24 40.14
C GLY A 269 -19.83 -55.19 40.80
N VAL A 270 -18.57 -55.28 40.47
CA VAL A 270 -17.62 -54.17 40.63
C VAL A 270 -17.59 -53.53 39.24
N GLU A 271 -18.08 -52.30 39.17
CA GLU A 271 -17.85 -51.43 38.02
C GLU A 271 -16.35 -51.53 37.69
N GLU A 272 -16.01 -52.17 36.57
CA GLU A 272 -14.72 -52.11 35.95
C GLU A 272 -14.47 -50.65 35.56
N GLN A 273 -13.92 -49.85 36.49
CA GLN A 273 -13.14 -48.69 36.12
C GLN A 273 -12.08 -49.17 35.14
N PRO A 274 -12.00 -48.60 33.92
CA PRO A 274 -11.02 -49.04 32.94
C PRO A 274 -9.64 -49.00 33.60
N ALA A 275 -9.08 -50.19 33.81
CA ALA A 275 -7.77 -50.34 34.45
C ALA A 275 -6.76 -49.59 33.59
N THR A 276 -6.39 -48.40 34.02
CA THR A 276 -5.35 -47.59 33.37
C THR A 276 -4.10 -48.46 33.34
N SER A 277 -3.75 -48.98 32.16
CA SER A 277 -2.60 -49.84 32.01
C SER A 277 -1.31 -49.06 32.27
N LEU A 278 -0.27 -49.72 32.78
CA LEU A 278 1.04 -49.09 32.94
C LEU A 278 1.51 -48.45 31.62
N GLU A 279 1.25 -49.12 30.52
CA GLU A 279 1.58 -48.71 29.16
C GLU A 279 0.89 -47.38 28.79
N ASP A 280 -0.40 -47.19 29.15
CA ASP A 280 -1.12 -45.94 28.93
C ASP A 280 -0.51 -44.75 29.73
N LEU A 281 -0.16 -45.00 31.01
CA LEU A 281 0.49 -44.02 31.86
C LEU A 281 1.89 -43.65 31.35
N GLU A 282 2.68 -44.62 30.92
CA GLU A 282 4.00 -44.39 30.31
C GLU A 282 3.90 -43.65 28.98
N SER A 283 2.93 -44.04 28.14
CA SER A 283 2.64 -43.34 26.86
C SER A 283 2.28 -41.88 27.09
N ARG A 284 1.40 -41.58 28.05
CA ARG A 284 1.05 -40.21 28.43
C ARG A 284 2.27 -39.43 28.96
N ALA A 285 3.07 -40.01 29.84
CA ALA A 285 4.27 -39.36 30.36
C ALA A 285 5.29 -39.07 29.25
N SER A 286 5.48 -39.99 28.31
CA SER A 286 6.37 -39.80 27.14
C SER A 286 5.85 -38.73 26.21
N THR A 287 4.53 -38.65 25.99
CA THR A 287 3.88 -37.62 25.18
C THR A 287 4.08 -36.24 25.77
N TYR A 288 3.82 -36.06 27.10
CA TYR A 288 4.07 -34.78 27.74
C TYR A 288 5.55 -34.34 27.66
N ARG A 289 6.49 -35.30 27.77
CA ARG A 289 7.92 -35.00 27.60
C ARG A 289 8.23 -34.53 26.21
N LYS A 290 7.75 -35.21 25.16
CA LYS A 290 7.95 -34.78 23.77
C LYS A 290 7.37 -33.37 23.48
N ILE A 291 6.15 -33.12 23.99
CA ILE A 291 5.53 -31.80 23.88
C ILE A 291 6.37 -30.75 24.61
N TYR A 292 6.83 -31.00 25.83
CA TYR A 292 7.67 -30.08 26.58
C TYR A 292 8.97 -29.76 25.83
N GLU A 293 9.64 -30.77 25.29
CA GLU A 293 10.87 -30.61 24.49
C GLU A 293 10.63 -29.77 23.23
N SER A 294 9.51 -30.01 22.51
CA SER A 294 9.16 -29.21 21.33
C SER A 294 8.85 -27.74 21.66
N TYR A 295 8.20 -27.47 22.81
CA TYR A 295 7.95 -26.12 23.27
C TYR A 295 9.22 -25.40 23.74
N LEU A 296 10.17 -26.12 24.36
CA LEU A 296 11.49 -25.57 24.69
C LEU A 296 12.25 -25.16 23.42
N GLN A 297 12.21 -25.99 22.39
CA GLN A 297 12.82 -25.66 21.12
C GLN A 297 12.17 -24.41 20.51
N ALA A 298 10.83 -24.37 20.44
CA ALA A 298 10.09 -23.20 19.94
C ALA A 298 10.40 -21.91 20.75
N TYR A 299 10.54 -22.03 22.06
CA TYR A 299 10.94 -20.92 22.94
C TYR A 299 12.34 -20.41 22.58
N THR A 300 13.30 -21.33 22.42
CA THR A 300 14.68 -20.96 22.05
C THR A 300 14.71 -20.27 20.68
N GLU A 301 13.97 -20.77 19.71
CA GLU A 301 13.82 -20.16 18.37
C GLU A 301 13.19 -18.77 18.47
N SER A 302 12.14 -18.60 19.31
CA SER A 302 11.47 -17.32 19.52
C SER A 302 12.38 -16.27 20.17
N VAL A 303 13.17 -16.66 21.20
CA VAL A 303 14.16 -15.77 21.85
C VAL A 303 15.26 -15.39 20.86
N GLN A 304 15.71 -16.32 20.03
CA GLN A 304 16.69 -16.07 18.99
C GLN A 304 16.16 -15.11 17.93
N ALA A 305 14.90 -15.26 17.50
CA ALA A 305 14.24 -14.37 16.57
C ALA A 305 14.03 -12.95 17.13
N GLN A 306 13.84 -12.81 18.45
CA GLN A 306 13.79 -11.52 19.12
C GLN A 306 15.13 -10.80 19.08
N SER A 307 16.24 -11.52 19.31
CA SER A 307 17.59 -10.94 19.35
C SER A 307 18.13 -10.64 17.94
N TYR A 308 17.69 -11.40 16.95
CA TYR A 308 18.09 -11.28 15.54
C TYR A 308 16.89 -11.32 14.62
N PRO A 309 16.07 -10.26 14.59
CA PRO A 309 14.94 -10.21 13.69
C PRO A 309 15.43 -10.13 12.25
N VAL A 310 15.01 -11.06 11.42
CA VAL A 310 15.34 -11.11 9.99
C VAL A 310 14.11 -10.66 9.19
N THR A 311 14.28 -9.68 8.33
CA THR A 311 13.20 -9.28 7.41
C THR A 311 13.32 -9.98 6.07
N ASN A 312 12.17 -10.26 5.44
CA ASN A 312 12.09 -10.74 4.06
C ASN A 312 12.11 -9.57 3.05
N THR A 313 12.42 -8.38 3.51
CA THR A 313 12.39 -7.16 2.72
C THR A 313 13.79 -6.58 2.62
N ARG A 314 14.22 -6.21 1.39
CA ARG A 314 15.52 -5.58 1.19
C ARG A 314 15.43 -4.45 0.17
N ILE A 315 16.25 -3.41 0.35
CA ILE A 315 16.39 -2.35 -0.64
C ILE A 315 17.23 -2.89 -1.80
N ILE A 316 16.67 -2.88 -3.01
CA ILE A 316 17.38 -3.24 -4.23
C ILE A 316 18.12 -2.02 -4.79
N THR A 317 17.41 -0.88 -4.81
CA THR A 317 17.95 0.36 -5.37
C THR A 317 17.67 1.50 -4.40
N ARG A 318 18.74 2.18 -3.97
CA ARG A 318 18.61 3.41 -3.20
C ARG A 318 18.33 4.58 -4.13
N ALA A 319 17.51 5.51 -3.66
CA ALA A 319 17.25 6.75 -4.39
C ALA A 319 18.53 7.57 -4.49
N THR A 320 18.85 7.98 -5.71
CA THR A 320 19.96 8.88 -6.00
C THR A 320 19.44 10.27 -6.33
N ARG A 321 20.33 11.28 -6.23
CA ARG A 321 20.00 12.65 -6.60
C ARG A 321 19.55 12.70 -8.07
N PRO A 322 18.32 13.22 -8.36
CA PRO A 322 17.82 13.30 -9.73
C PRO A 322 18.61 14.29 -10.58
N ASN A 323 19.04 13.87 -11.78
CA ASN A 323 19.82 14.70 -12.69
C ASN A 323 18.97 15.77 -13.41
N GLY A 324 17.64 15.53 -13.57
CA GLY A 324 16.73 16.39 -14.29
C GLY A 324 15.44 16.67 -13.54
N ARG A 325 14.76 17.76 -13.92
CA ARG A 325 13.42 18.07 -13.41
C ARG A 325 12.38 17.08 -13.95
N SER A 326 11.50 16.61 -13.07
CA SER A 326 10.40 15.71 -13.42
C SER A 326 9.18 16.48 -13.92
N SER A 327 8.95 17.70 -13.38
CA SER A 327 7.85 18.58 -13.75
C SER A 327 8.29 20.06 -13.63
N PRO A 328 7.73 21.00 -14.47
CA PRO A 328 6.96 20.71 -15.67
C PRO A 328 7.85 20.19 -16.81
N ARG A 329 7.32 19.24 -17.61
CA ARG A 329 8.03 18.75 -18.80
C ARG A 329 7.85 19.77 -19.93
N GLY A 330 8.84 20.62 -20.17
CA GLY A 330 8.77 21.75 -21.11
C GLY A 330 8.30 21.37 -22.52
N THR A 331 8.74 20.22 -23.05
CA THR A 331 8.30 19.73 -24.35
C THR A 331 6.80 19.41 -24.40
N LYS A 332 6.24 18.76 -23.36
CA LYS A 332 4.80 18.47 -23.31
C LYS A 332 3.97 19.73 -23.18
N VAL A 333 4.38 20.67 -22.34
CA VAL A 333 3.71 21.95 -22.14
C VAL A 333 3.71 22.76 -23.44
N LEU A 334 4.85 22.80 -24.16
CA LEU A 334 4.98 23.51 -25.43
C LEU A 334 4.04 22.91 -26.50
N VAL A 335 4.04 21.57 -26.68
CA VAL A 335 3.18 20.92 -27.66
C VAL A 335 1.69 21.18 -27.40
N ILE A 336 1.27 21.05 -26.13
CA ILE A 336 -0.12 21.31 -25.74
C ILE A 336 -0.50 22.78 -25.99
N ALA A 337 0.36 23.72 -25.61
CA ALA A 337 0.08 25.13 -25.78
C ALA A 337 0.02 25.57 -27.25
N VAL A 338 0.91 25.05 -28.11
CA VAL A 338 0.90 25.30 -29.55
C VAL A 338 -0.38 24.68 -30.18
N ALA A 339 -0.79 23.48 -29.78
CA ALA A 339 -2.03 22.85 -30.27
C ALA A 339 -3.27 23.66 -29.85
N LEU A 340 -3.34 24.11 -28.59
CA LEU A 340 -4.43 24.96 -28.11
C LEU A 340 -4.44 26.31 -28.81
N GLY A 341 -3.28 26.95 -29.02
CA GLY A 341 -3.14 28.17 -29.77
C GLY A 341 -3.62 28.03 -31.21
N GLY A 342 -3.28 26.93 -31.88
CA GLY A 342 -3.78 26.60 -33.21
C GLY A 342 -5.29 26.43 -33.27
N MET A 343 -5.88 25.68 -32.35
CA MET A 343 -7.34 25.51 -32.24
C MET A 343 -8.05 26.83 -32.03
N PHE A 344 -7.51 27.69 -31.16
CA PHE A 344 -8.06 29.00 -30.88
C PHE A 344 -7.95 29.93 -32.11
N GLY A 345 -6.79 29.86 -32.80
CA GLY A 345 -6.59 30.57 -34.05
C GLY A 345 -7.58 30.17 -35.16
N ILE A 346 -7.87 28.87 -35.31
CA ILE A 346 -8.87 28.35 -36.24
C ILE A 346 -10.27 28.85 -35.85
N GLY A 347 -10.62 28.78 -34.55
CA GLY A 347 -11.91 29.28 -34.03
C GLY A 347 -12.15 30.76 -34.37
N ILE A 348 -11.16 31.61 -34.14
CA ILE A 348 -11.24 33.02 -34.48
C ILE A 348 -11.33 33.25 -35.99
N ALA A 349 -10.57 32.48 -36.77
CA ALA A 349 -10.62 32.56 -38.23
C ALA A 349 -12.03 32.20 -38.77
N LEU A 350 -12.68 31.17 -38.19
CA LEU A 350 -14.05 30.80 -38.53
C LEU A 350 -15.06 31.90 -38.17
N LEU A 351 -14.93 32.51 -37.02
CA LEU A 351 -15.76 33.63 -36.60
C LEU A 351 -15.61 34.81 -37.58
N LEU A 352 -14.39 35.20 -37.93
CA LEU A 352 -14.12 36.30 -38.87
C LEU A 352 -14.66 35.97 -40.27
N HIS A 353 -14.55 34.71 -40.68
CA HIS A 353 -15.10 34.27 -41.95
C HIS A 353 -16.65 34.35 -42.00
N SER A 354 -17.32 33.92 -40.92
CA SER A 354 -18.78 33.99 -40.79
C SER A 354 -19.31 35.42 -40.77
N PHE A 355 -18.66 36.32 -40.02
CA PHE A 355 -19.01 37.76 -39.97
C PHE A 355 -18.71 38.46 -41.28
N GLY A 356 -17.64 38.07 -42.01
CA GLY A 356 -17.36 38.61 -43.35
C GLY A 356 -18.42 38.28 -44.38
N ARG A 357 -18.99 37.08 -44.35
CA ARG A 357 -20.09 36.63 -45.23
C ARG A 357 -21.40 37.35 -44.93
N SER A 358 -21.70 37.62 -43.67
CA SER A 358 -22.95 38.32 -43.29
C SER A 358 -22.99 39.80 -43.69
N ARG A 359 -21.84 40.47 -43.87
CA ARG A 359 -21.76 41.88 -44.34
C ARG A 359 -21.95 41.97 -45.83
N LEU A 360 -21.50 40.97 -46.62
CA LEU A 360 -21.71 40.94 -48.09
C LEU A 360 -23.14 40.56 -48.49
N ALA A 361 -23.90 39.93 -47.60
CA ALA A 361 -25.30 39.59 -47.85
C ALA A 361 -26.28 40.75 -47.50
N ARG A 362 -25.80 41.86 -46.96
CA ARG A 362 -26.61 43.04 -46.59
C ARG A 362 -26.34 44.31 -47.43
N SER A 363 -25.42 44.22 -48.39
CA SER A 363 -25.17 45.26 -49.38
C SER A 363 -25.78 44.82 -50.73
#